data_538a6c041185b991c55b810cf7ab856c
#
_entry.id   538a6c041185b991c55b810cf7ab856c
#
_cell.length_a   1.000
_cell.length_b   1.000
_cell.length_c   1.000
_cell.angle_alpha   90.00
_cell.angle_beta   90.00
_cell.angle_gamma   90.00
#
_symmetry.space_group_name_H-M   'P 1'
#
loop_
_entity.id
_entity.type
_entity.pdbx_description
1 polymer ?
#
loop_
_entity_poly.entity_id
_entity_poly.type
_entity_poly.pdbx_seq_one_letter_code
_entity_poly.pdbx_strand_id
1 'polypeptide(L)' 'MQLTVSILAEIPEELHESLKDFIETHPAWDQDRVYAAALSLFLLQSGHSQGDRTPSRIYLDTLFNYAA' A
#
# COMPACT_ATOMS: atom_id res chain seq x y z
N MET A 1 8.78 12.18 -11.56
CA MET A 1 8.23 10.93 -12.06
C MET A 1 8.70 9.75 -11.22
N GLN A 2 7.82 8.81 -10.99
CA GLN A 2 8.13 7.70 -10.11
C GLN A 2 8.23 6.42 -10.90
N LEU A 3 9.31 5.68 -10.69
CA LEU A 3 9.46 4.39 -11.32
C LEU A 3 8.71 3.35 -10.50
N THR A 4 8.14 2.38 -11.19
CA THR A 4 7.41 1.31 -10.50
C THR A 4 8.04 -0.04 -10.84
N VAL A 5 7.82 -0.98 -9.95
CA VAL A 5 8.31 -2.35 -10.11
C VAL A 5 7.12 -3.28 -9.95
N SER A 6 7.00 -4.23 -10.86
CA SER A 6 5.91 -5.20 -10.78
C SER A 6 6.39 -6.40 -9.97
N ILE A 7 5.52 -6.84 -9.05
CA ILE A 7 5.86 -7.94 -8.16
C ILE A 7 4.76 -8.99 -8.22
N LEU A 8 5.16 -10.25 -8.28
CA LEU A 8 4.22 -11.35 -8.20
C LEU A 8 4.31 -11.94 -6.80
N ALA A 9 3.19 -11.97 -6.10
CA ALA A 9 3.15 -12.50 -4.74
C ALA A 9 1.89 -13.32 -4.56
N GLU A 10 1.97 -14.34 -3.73
CA GLU A 10 0.81 -15.15 -3.39
C GLU A 10 0.33 -14.79 -2.01
N ILE A 11 -0.96 -14.64 -1.84
CA ILE A 11 -1.55 -14.32 -0.54
C ILE A 11 -2.68 -15.31 -0.27
N PRO A 12 -3.06 -15.48 1.00
CA PRO A 12 -4.16 -16.36 1.34
C PRO A 12 -5.46 -15.91 0.67
N GLU A 13 -6.27 -16.87 0.33
CA GLU A 13 -7.53 -16.59 -0.36
C GLU A 13 -8.43 -15.67 0.46
N GLU A 14 -8.50 -15.89 1.76
CA GLU A 14 -9.33 -15.07 2.63
C GLU A 14 -8.90 -13.61 2.61
N LEU A 15 -7.61 -13.39 2.57
CA LEU A 15 -7.09 -12.03 2.53
C LEU A 15 -7.43 -11.39 1.19
N HIS A 16 -7.38 -12.15 0.13
CA HIS A 16 -7.71 -11.66 -1.19
C HIS A 16 -9.18 -11.26 -1.28
N GLU A 17 -10.06 -12.03 -0.65
CA GLU A 17 -11.49 -11.71 -0.63
C GLU A 17 -11.73 -10.41 0.11
N SER A 18 -11.05 -10.21 1.23
CA SER A 18 -11.17 -8.97 1.96
C SER A 18 -10.69 -7.79 1.13
N LEU A 19 -9.64 -7.99 0.37
CA LEU A 19 -9.11 -6.96 -0.51
C LEU A 19 -10.13 -6.58 -1.58
N LYS A 20 -10.76 -7.58 -2.19
CA LYS A 20 -11.78 -7.33 -3.20
C LYS A 20 -12.93 -6.51 -2.63
N ASP A 21 -13.39 -6.90 -1.45
CA ASP A 21 -14.49 -6.19 -0.81
C ASP A 21 -14.13 -4.75 -0.53
N PHE A 22 -12.92 -4.52 -0.08
CA PHE A 22 -12.48 -3.16 0.21
C PHE A 22 -12.46 -2.31 -1.04
N ILE A 23 -11.90 -2.85 -2.11
CA ILE A 23 -11.77 -2.10 -3.36
C ILE A 23 -13.14 -1.79 -3.95
N GLU A 24 -14.07 -2.72 -3.83
CA GLU A 24 -15.41 -2.52 -4.37
C GLU A 24 -16.16 -1.42 -3.64
N THR A 25 -15.87 -1.24 -2.36
CA THR A 25 -16.57 -0.23 -1.58
C THR A 25 -15.79 1.08 -1.46
N HIS A 26 -14.59 1.14 -2.00
CA HIS A 26 -13.77 2.34 -1.91
C HIS A 26 -13.21 2.67 -3.29
N PRO A 27 -14.00 3.33 -4.14
CA PRO A 27 -13.61 3.55 -5.54
C PRO A 27 -12.30 4.31 -5.74
N ALA A 28 -11.88 5.08 -4.74
CA ALA A 28 -10.64 5.82 -4.87
C ALA A 28 -9.41 4.93 -4.73
N TRP A 29 -9.61 3.68 -4.34
CA TRP A 29 -8.52 2.74 -4.13
C TRP A 29 -8.53 1.64 -5.16
N ASP A 30 -7.35 1.20 -5.57
CA ASP A 30 -7.21 0.03 -6.41
C ASP A 30 -6.20 -0.90 -5.76
N GLN A 31 -5.96 -2.05 -6.39
CA GLN A 31 -5.10 -3.06 -5.81
C GLN A 31 -3.68 -2.56 -5.60
N ASP A 32 -3.14 -1.86 -6.58
CA ASP A 32 -1.77 -1.37 -6.49
C ASP A 32 -1.63 -0.37 -5.34
N ARG A 33 -2.62 0.49 -5.19
CA ARG A 33 -2.59 1.49 -4.14
C ARG A 33 -2.67 0.86 -2.76
N VAL A 34 -3.52 -0.16 -2.61
CA VAL A 34 -3.64 -0.87 -1.34
C VAL A 34 -2.32 -1.54 -0.98
N TYR A 35 -1.71 -2.20 -1.95
CA TYR A 35 -0.45 -2.89 -1.70
C TYR A 35 0.65 -1.90 -1.32
N ALA A 36 0.73 -0.78 -2.02
CA ALA A 36 1.75 0.22 -1.72
C ALA A 36 1.55 0.81 -0.32
N ALA A 37 0.30 1.07 0.04
CA ALA A 37 0.00 1.61 1.36
C ALA A 37 0.33 0.61 2.45
N ALA A 38 -0.06 -0.64 2.24
CA ALA A 38 0.19 -1.69 3.23
C ALA A 38 1.68 -1.92 3.43
N LEU A 39 2.42 -1.96 2.33
CA LEU A 39 3.85 -2.17 2.42
C LEU A 39 4.54 -0.99 3.08
N SER A 40 4.13 0.22 2.75
CA SER A 40 4.69 1.41 3.37
C SER A 40 4.44 1.42 4.87
N LEU A 41 3.22 1.06 5.26
CA LEU A 41 2.86 1.04 6.67
C LEU A 41 3.66 -0.02 7.41
N PHE A 42 3.79 -1.20 6.82
CA PHE A 42 4.53 -2.29 7.44
C PHE A 42 6.00 -1.91 7.66
N LEU A 43 6.62 -1.38 6.63
CA LEU A 43 8.03 -1.01 6.72
C LEU A 43 8.25 0.12 7.71
N LEU A 44 7.31 1.05 7.77
CA LEU A 44 7.40 2.16 8.69
C LEU A 44 7.31 1.67 10.14
N GLN A 45 6.37 0.75 10.39
CA GLN A 45 6.17 0.22 11.72
C GLN A 45 7.32 -0.65 12.18
N SER A 46 7.93 -1.39 11.29
CA SER A 46 9.02 -2.26 11.66
C SER A 46 10.34 -1.52 11.81
N GLY A 47 10.37 -0.23 11.47
CA GLY A 47 11.57 0.55 11.56
C GLY A 47 12.63 0.09 10.61
N HIS A 48 12.25 -0.62 9.59
CA HIS A 48 13.16 -1.28 8.69
C HIS A 48 13.93 -0.34 7.80
N SER A 49 13.37 0.80 7.49
CA SER A 49 14.03 1.72 6.58
C SER A 49 14.57 2.90 7.33
N GLN A 50 15.32 2.66 8.31
CA GLN A 50 15.86 3.62 9.19
C GLN A 50 16.17 4.96 8.61
N GLY A 51 17.15 5.09 7.80
CA GLY A 51 17.49 6.34 7.19
C GLY A 51 16.51 6.73 6.11
N ASP A 52 15.76 5.77 5.62
CA ASP A 52 14.88 5.99 4.49
C ASP A 52 13.41 5.92 4.82
N ARG A 53 13.06 6.19 6.05
CA ARG A 53 11.66 6.19 6.43
C ARG A 53 10.85 7.24 5.71
N THR A 54 11.51 8.35 5.41
CA THR A 54 10.82 9.49 4.83
C THR A 54 10.09 9.17 3.52
N PRO A 55 10.69 8.44 2.59
CA PRO A 55 9.98 8.10 1.37
C PRO A 55 8.71 7.30 1.61
N SER A 56 8.76 6.33 2.51
CA SER A 56 7.59 5.52 2.82
C SER A 56 6.50 6.37 3.45
N ARG A 57 6.88 7.27 4.33
CA ARG A 57 5.92 8.12 5.01
C ARG A 57 5.27 9.07 4.03
N ILE A 58 6.04 9.66 3.15
CA ILE A 58 5.50 10.59 2.16
C ILE A 58 4.52 9.88 1.24
N TYR A 59 4.89 8.70 0.81
CA TYR A 59 4.04 7.92 -0.09
C TYR A 59 2.73 7.57 0.61
N LEU A 60 2.81 7.13 1.84
CA LEU A 60 1.64 6.77 2.62
C LEU A 60 0.72 7.97 2.81
N ASP A 61 1.30 9.11 3.16
CA ASP A 61 0.51 10.33 3.34
C ASP A 61 -0.20 10.72 2.05
N THR A 62 0.51 10.62 0.95
CA THR A 62 -0.07 10.97 -0.34
C THR A 62 -1.24 10.06 -0.68
N LEU A 63 -1.10 8.77 -0.44
CA LEU A 63 -2.15 7.82 -0.73
C LEU A 63 -3.39 8.09 0.11
N PHE A 64 -3.20 8.34 1.38
CA PHE A 64 -4.34 8.55 2.27
C PHE A 64 -5.00 9.90 2.04
N ASN A 65 -4.23 10.91 1.72
CA ASN A 65 -4.81 12.20 1.40
C ASN A 65 -5.69 12.11 0.15
N TYR A 66 -5.25 11.34 -0.80
CA TYR A 66 -5.99 11.17 -2.04
C TYR A 66 -7.29 10.43 -1.78
N ALA A 67 -7.28 9.48 -0.88
CA ALA A 67 -8.43 8.64 -0.62
C ALA A 67 -9.43 9.32 0.31
N ALA A 68 -9.01 10.31 1.01
CA ALA A 68 -9.92 11.03 1.89
C ALA A 68 -10.88 11.88 1.08
#